data_d96f0c9fe851cb95347646212e860273
#
_entry.id   d96f0c9fe851cb95347646212e860273
#
_cell.length_a   1.000
_cell.length_b   1.000
_cell.length_c   1.000
_cell.angle_alpha   90.00
_cell.angle_beta   90.00
_cell.angle_gamma   90.00
#
_symmetry.space_group_name_H-M   'P 1'
#
loop_
_entity.id
_entity.type
_entity.pdbx_description
1 polymer ?
#
loop_
_entity_poly.entity_id
_entity_poly.type
_entity_poly.pdbx_seq_one_letter_code
_entity_poly.pdbx_strand_id
1 'polypeptide(L)'
;MKNKIISLFIFMLLVGCQGKKEMTTVCKGNDEKNVTVNTIKHIEDRITSVSYQNTLQVDDSLIDYITGYLSQYKTTVAHIEGLTYEYSIEGNTVVETTTIDYEIADMEQLADEGFIAVSESGNKAYVGYAITVNQMKASGYECTEE
;
A
#
# COMPACT_ATOMS: atom_id res chain seq x y z
N MET A 1 61.44 -21.61 31.36
CA MET A 1 59.98 -21.54 31.67
C MET A 1 59.28 -20.89 30.50
N LYS A 2 58.48 -21.68 29.76
CA LYS A 2 57.82 -21.21 28.56
C LYS A 2 56.37 -20.87 28.94
N ASN A 3 56.04 -19.57 28.99
CA ASN A 3 54.67 -19.10 29.20
C ASN A 3 53.87 -19.28 27.90
N LYS A 4 52.92 -20.20 27.92
CA LYS A 4 51.91 -20.33 26.86
C LYS A 4 50.81 -19.32 27.15
N ILE A 5 50.74 -18.28 26.33
CA ILE A 5 49.61 -17.35 26.27
C ILE A 5 48.51 -18.05 25.51
N ILE A 6 47.46 -18.46 26.19
CA ILE A 6 46.24 -18.98 25.59
C ILE A 6 45.42 -17.77 25.18
N SER A 7 45.46 -17.49 23.87
CA SER A 7 44.59 -16.47 23.24
C SER A 7 43.16 -17.04 23.16
N LEU A 8 42.29 -16.60 24.06
CA LEU A 8 40.86 -16.91 24.06
C LEU A 8 40.19 -16.05 22.99
N PHE A 9 40.00 -16.62 21.81
CA PHE A 9 39.18 -16.02 20.75
C PHE A 9 37.72 -16.07 21.19
N ILE A 10 37.22 -14.96 21.74
CA ILE A 10 35.80 -14.76 21.97
C ILE A 10 35.13 -14.50 20.59
N PHE A 11 34.57 -15.56 20.04
CA PHE A 11 33.69 -15.46 18.87
C PHE A 11 32.39 -14.78 19.33
N MET A 12 32.33 -13.42 19.19
CA MET A 12 31.08 -12.69 19.32
C MET A 12 30.18 -13.13 18.18
N LEU A 13 29.28 -14.05 18.46
CA LEU A 13 28.15 -14.34 17.62
C LEU A 13 27.26 -13.07 17.62
N LEU A 14 27.44 -12.22 16.62
CA LEU A 14 26.47 -11.21 16.24
C LEU A 14 25.23 -11.95 15.74
N VAL A 15 24.36 -12.33 16.66
CA VAL A 15 22.97 -12.65 16.33
C VAL A 15 22.35 -11.33 15.92
N GLY A 16 22.50 -11.00 14.62
CA GLY A 16 21.74 -9.91 14.02
C GLY A 16 20.27 -10.25 14.20
N CYS A 17 19.55 -9.43 14.97
CA CYS A 17 18.10 -9.38 14.87
C CYS A 17 17.80 -9.08 13.40
N GLN A 18 17.50 -10.11 12.60
CA GLN A 18 16.89 -9.94 11.31
C GLN A 18 15.48 -9.43 11.59
N GLY A 19 15.32 -8.10 11.58
CA GLY A 19 14.01 -7.49 11.53
C GLY A 19 13.21 -8.13 10.38
N LYS A 20 11.94 -8.39 10.61
CA LYS A 20 11.07 -8.96 9.58
C LYS A 20 11.15 -8.07 8.34
N LYS A 21 11.42 -8.67 7.18
CA LYS A 21 11.65 -7.94 5.93
C LYS A 21 10.29 -7.46 5.39
N GLU A 22 10.21 -6.21 4.99
CA GLU A 22 9.09 -5.70 4.22
C GLU A 22 9.15 -6.28 2.79
N MET A 23 8.03 -6.74 2.29
CA MET A 23 7.85 -7.32 0.96
C MET A 23 6.87 -6.48 0.17
N THR A 24 6.96 -6.54 -1.14
CA THR A 24 6.09 -5.80 -2.05
C THR A 24 5.34 -6.76 -2.95
N THR A 25 4.03 -6.55 -3.09
CA THR A 25 3.19 -7.27 -4.04
C THR A 25 2.51 -6.27 -4.96
N VAL A 26 2.57 -6.53 -6.26
CA VAL A 26 1.90 -5.72 -7.28
C VAL A 26 0.74 -6.52 -7.87
N CYS A 27 -0.47 -5.97 -7.74
CA CYS A 27 -1.68 -6.54 -8.32
C CYS A 27 -2.18 -5.65 -9.45
N LYS A 28 -2.33 -6.21 -10.65
CA LYS A 28 -2.78 -5.51 -11.86
C LYS A 28 -4.14 -6.02 -12.30
N GLY A 29 -5.06 -5.10 -12.54
CA GLY A 29 -6.36 -5.36 -13.12
C GLY A 29 -6.52 -4.56 -14.41
N ASN A 30 -7.12 -5.18 -15.42
CA ASN A 30 -7.43 -4.55 -16.70
C ASN A 30 -8.92 -4.72 -17.00
N ASP A 31 -9.56 -3.62 -17.31
CA ASP A 31 -10.86 -3.56 -17.94
C ASP A 31 -10.72 -2.78 -19.26
N GLU A 32 -11.69 -2.84 -20.17
CA GLU A 32 -11.60 -2.26 -21.52
C GLU A 32 -11.14 -0.79 -21.56
N LYS A 33 -11.47 -0.01 -20.53
CA LYS A 33 -11.15 1.43 -20.42
C LYS A 33 -10.32 1.81 -19.21
N ASN A 34 -10.05 0.85 -18.31
CA ASN A 34 -9.41 1.12 -17.03
C ASN A 34 -8.25 0.18 -16.83
N VAL A 35 -7.14 0.73 -16.40
CA VAL A 35 -5.98 -0.04 -15.90
C VAL A 35 -5.78 0.31 -14.44
N THR A 36 -5.83 -0.70 -13.58
CA THR A 36 -5.59 -0.54 -12.15
C THR A 36 -4.30 -1.24 -11.76
N VAL A 37 -3.42 -0.54 -11.05
CA VAL A 37 -2.20 -1.10 -10.48
C VAL A 37 -2.20 -0.82 -8.98
N ASN A 38 -2.20 -1.88 -8.18
CA ASN A 38 -2.15 -1.79 -6.72
C ASN A 38 -0.79 -2.30 -6.25
N THR A 39 -0.03 -1.45 -5.57
CA THR A 39 1.25 -1.79 -4.97
C THR A 39 1.05 -1.91 -3.47
N ILE A 40 1.26 -3.09 -2.93
CA ILE A 40 1.03 -3.45 -1.52
C ILE A 40 2.37 -3.73 -0.87
N LYS A 41 2.72 -2.99 0.17
CA LYS A 41 3.85 -3.31 1.05
C LYS A 41 3.36 -3.96 2.32
N HIS A 42 4.02 -5.01 2.74
CA HIS A 42 3.59 -5.76 3.91
C HIS A 42 4.77 -6.41 4.67
N ILE A 43 4.56 -6.65 5.94
CA ILE A 43 5.42 -7.44 6.81
C ILE A 43 4.58 -8.61 7.32
N GLU A 44 4.91 -9.84 6.88
CA GLU A 44 4.07 -11.02 7.10
C GLU A 44 2.63 -10.77 6.59
N ASP A 45 1.61 -10.95 7.43
CA ASP A 45 0.20 -10.71 7.04
C ASP A 45 -0.27 -9.27 7.28
N ARG A 46 0.59 -8.37 7.77
CA ARG A 46 0.21 -6.97 8.01
C ARG A 46 0.64 -6.08 6.85
N ILE A 47 -0.29 -5.44 6.19
CA ILE A 47 0.01 -4.40 5.19
C ILE A 47 0.53 -3.15 5.93
N THR A 48 1.66 -2.62 5.47
CA THR A 48 2.27 -1.37 5.98
C THR A 48 1.85 -0.17 5.15
N SER A 49 1.77 -0.35 3.84
CA SER A 49 1.24 0.68 2.95
C SER A 49 0.62 0.09 1.68
N VAL A 50 -0.25 0.85 1.05
CA VAL A 50 -0.81 0.50 -0.26
C VAL A 50 -0.88 1.74 -1.14
N SER A 51 -0.63 1.55 -2.45
CA SER A 51 -0.86 2.56 -3.47
C SER A 51 -1.81 1.99 -4.51
N TYR A 52 -2.95 2.64 -4.70
CA TYR A 52 -3.94 2.33 -5.73
C TYR A 52 -3.79 3.32 -6.87
N GLN A 53 -3.38 2.87 -8.05
CA GLN A 53 -3.30 3.70 -9.24
C GLN A 53 -4.34 3.25 -10.26
N ASN A 54 -5.22 4.16 -10.66
CA ASN A 54 -6.20 3.96 -11.71
C ASN A 54 -5.86 4.83 -12.91
N THR A 55 -5.86 4.23 -14.10
CA THR A 55 -5.72 4.95 -15.37
C THR A 55 -7.03 4.76 -16.17
N LEU A 56 -7.70 5.85 -16.45
CA LEU A 56 -9.00 5.86 -17.13
C LEU A 56 -8.93 6.62 -18.45
N GLN A 57 -9.62 6.10 -19.47
CA GLN A 57 -9.90 6.83 -20.69
C GLN A 57 -11.31 7.45 -20.61
N VAL A 58 -11.40 8.76 -20.72
CA VAL A 58 -12.64 9.51 -20.62
C VAL A 58 -12.95 10.25 -21.90
N ASP A 59 -14.22 10.53 -22.16
CA ASP A 59 -14.61 11.35 -23.30
C ASP A 59 -14.20 12.82 -23.09
N ASP A 60 -13.68 13.46 -24.12
CA ASP A 60 -13.20 14.84 -24.08
C ASP A 60 -14.25 15.81 -23.51
N SER A 61 -15.54 15.56 -23.78
CA SER A 61 -16.66 16.37 -23.26
C SER A 61 -16.84 16.31 -21.73
N LEU A 62 -16.23 15.34 -21.07
CA LEU A 62 -16.34 15.13 -19.62
C LEU A 62 -15.11 15.62 -18.85
N ILE A 63 -14.04 16.04 -19.53
CA ILE A 63 -12.76 16.38 -18.89
C ILE A 63 -12.91 17.50 -17.86
N ASP A 64 -13.61 18.58 -18.20
CA ASP A 64 -13.83 19.72 -17.30
C ASP A 64 -14.61 19.31 -16.04
N TYR A 65 -15.65 18.50 -16.23
CA TYR A 65 -16.45 17.98 -15.13
C TYR A 65 -15.60 17.09 -14.20
N ILE A 66 -14.86 16.15 -14.77
CA ILE A 66 -13.99 15.23 -14.03
C ILE A 66 -12.90 16.01 -13.31
N THR A 67 -12.26 16.99 -13.95
CA THR A 67 -11.24 17.84 -13.32
C THR A 67 -11.79 18.53 -12.06
N GLY A 68 -12.99 19.10 -12.16
CA GLY A 68 -13.66 19.72 -11.02
C GLY A 68 -13.93 18.73 -9.88
N TYR A 69 -14.43 17.55 -10.22
CA TYR A 69 -14.72 16.49 -9.27
C TYR A 69 -13.44 16.00 -8.54
N LEU A 70 -12.36 15.69 -9.29
CA LEU A 70 -11.11 15.20 -8.73
C LEU A 70 -10.43 16.24 -7.82
N SER A 71 -10.49 17.53 -8.23
CA SER A 71 -9.98 18.63 -7.40
C SER A 71 -10.75 18.77 -6.09
N GLN A 72 -12.07 18.63 -6.11
CA GLN A 72 -12.89 18.65 -4.91
C GLN A 72 -12.60 17.42 -4.04
N TYR A 73 -12.51 16.24 -4.63
CA TYR A 73 -12.19 15.01 -3.91
C TYR A 73 -10.83 15.09 -3.20
N LYS A 74 -9.79 15.58 -3.90
CA LYS A 74 -8.46 15.83 -3.32
C LYS A 74 -8.54 16.71 -2.06
N THR A 75 -9.35 17.76 -2.11
CA THR A 75 -9.56 18.65 -0.95
C THR A 75 -10.31 17.94 0.17
N THR A 76 -11.31 17.12 -0.18
CA THR A 76 -12.12 16.39 0.81
C THR A 76 -11.31 15.39 1.60
N VAL A 77 -10.37 14.68 0.98
CA VAL A 77 -9.56 13.65 1.65
C VAL A 77 -8.26 14.16 2.28
N ALA A 78 -7.91 15.42 2.04
CA ALA A 78 -6.63 16.01 2.49
C ALA A 78 -6.46 16.06 4.02
N HIS A 79 -7.54 15.94 4.79
CA HIS A 79 -7.52 15.94 6.24
C HIS A 79 -7.26 14.56 6.87
N ILE A 80 -7.24 13.49 6.05
CA ILE A 80 -7.06 12.11 6.53
C ILE A 80 -5.55 11.84 6.67
N GLU A 81 -5.11 11.65 7.90
CA GLU A 81 -3.70 11.36 8.19
C GLU A 81 -3.28 10.03 7.57
N GLY A 82 -2.10 10.00 6.93
CA GLY A 82 -1.59 8.80 6.25
C GLY A 82 -2.22 8.51 4.88
N LEU A 83 -3.20 9.31 4.43
CA LEU A 83 -3.77 9.20 3.09
C LEU A 83 -3.28 10.34 2.20
N THR A 84 -2.81 9.99 1.00
CA THR A 84 -2.43 10.93 -0.05
C THR A 84 -3.21 10.61 -1.32
N TYR A 85 -3.81 11.62 -1.92
CA TYR A 85 -4.51 11.51 -3.20
C TYR A 85 -3.91 12.47 -4.21
N GLU A 86 -3.52 11.94 -5.37
CA GLU A 86 -2.98 12.70 -6.49
C GLU A 86 -3.70 12.30 -7.78
N TYR A 87 -3.80 13.25 -8.72
CA TYR A 87 -4.29 12.97 -10.06
C TYR A 87 -3.54 13.78 -11.10
N SER A 88 -3.51 13.25 -12.33
CA SER A 88 -3.04 13.98 -13.52
C SER A 88 -3.98 13.70 -14.68
N ILE A 89 -4.06 14.66 -15.61
CA ILE A 89 -4.89 14.56 -16.81
C ILE A 89 -4.00 14.92 -17.99
N GLU A 90 -3.89 14.00 -18.95
CA GLU A 90 -3.15 14.20 -20.21
C GLU A 90 -4.08 13.85 -21.39
N GLY A 91 -4.55 14.89 -22.09
CA GLY A 91 -5.60 14.72 -23.09
C GLY A 91 -6.88 14.15 -22.47
N ASN A 92 -7.30 12.98 -22.91
CA ASN A 92 -8.44 12.25 -22.38
C ASN A 92 -8.08 11.10 -21.41
N THR A 93 -6.83 11.04 -21.01
CA THR A 93 -6.35 10.05 -20.04
C THR A 93 -6.27 10.68 -18.64
N VAL A 94 -6.96 10.09 -17.69
CA VAL A 94 -6.94 10.46 -16.27
C VAL A 94 -6.16 9.39 -15.51
N VAL A 95 -5.18 9.81 -14.71
CA VAL A 95 -4.46 8.94 -13.78
C VAL A 95 -4.72 9.44 -12.37
N GLU A 96 -5.27 8.58 -11.54
CA GLU A 96 -5.50 8.82 -10.12
C GLU A 96 -4.61 7.90 -9.29
N THR A 97 -4.04 8.41 -8.22
CA THR A 97 -3.25 7.62 -7.28
C THR A 97 -3.68 7.93 -5.85
N THR A 98 -4.15 6.92 -5.14
CA THR A 98 -4.41 6.99 -3.70
C THR A 98 -3.35 6.16 -2.99
N THR A 99 -2.62 6.76 -2.06
CA THR A 99 -1.64 6.05 -1.23
C THR A 99 -2.06 6.14 0.23
N ILE A 100 -2.03 5.01 0.93
CA ILE A 100 -2.32 4.92 2.36
C ILE A 100 -1.10 4.33 3.06
N ASP A 101 -0.58 5.05 4.03
CA ASP A 101 0.46 4.59 4.95
C ASP A 101 -0.20 4.19 6.27
N TYR A 102 -0.34 2.88 6.49
CA TYR A 102 -1.01 2.33 7.68
C TYR A 102 -0.16 2.41 8.96
N GLU A 103 1.10 2.84 8.86
CA GLU A 103 1.94 3.02 10.04
C GLU A 103 1.67 4.35 10.74
N ILE A 104 1.12 5.34 10.00
CA ILE A 104 0.78 6.67 10.52
C ILE A 104 -0.72 6.98 10.45
N ALA A 105 -1.48 6.23 9.64
CA ALA A 105 -2.91 6.48 9.46
C ALA A 105 -3.73 6.15 10.70
N ASP A 106 -4.77 6.95 10.95
CA ASP A 106 -5.82 6.61 11.89
C ASP A 106 -6.74 5.54 11.28
N MET A 107 -6.63 4.31 11.79
CA MET A 107 -7.36 3.15 11.26
C MET A 107 -8.87 3.25 11.48
N GLU A 108 -9.31 3.89 12.56
CA GLU A 108 -10.73 4.12 12.85
C GLU A 108 -11.30 5.12 11.85
N GLN A 109 -10.60 6.24 11.62
CA GLN A 109 -10.98 7.23 10.62
C GLN A 109 -11.04 6.63 9.22
N LEU A 110 -10.03 5.85 8.79
CA LEU A 110 -10.04 5.18 7.48
C LEU A 110 -11.22 4.21 7.32
N ALA A 111 -11.59 3.50 8.38
CA ALA A 111 -12.74 2.60 8.37
C ALA A 111 -14.08 3.36 8.31
N ASP A 112 -14.23 4.42 9.08
CA ASP A 112 -15.43 5.26 9.12
C ASP A 112 -15.68 5.97 7.78
N GLU A 113 -14.60 6.41 7.12
CA GLU A 113 -14.62 7.00 5.78
C GLU A 113 -14.77 5.95 4.65
N GLY A 114 -14.75 4.65 4.99
CA GLY A 114 -14.97 3.55 4.04
C GLY A 114 -13.77 3.18 3.17
N PHE A 115 -12.56 3.64 3.51
CA PHE A 115 -11.34 3.30 2.76
C PHE A 115 -10.84 1.89 3.00
N ILE A 116 -11.13 1.31 4.17
CA ILE A 116 -10.64 0.00 4.57
C ILE A 116 -11.69 -0.83 5.30
N ALA A 117 -11.51 -2.16 5.22
CA ALA A 117 -12.06 -3.10 6.17
C ALA A 117 -10.91 -3.63 7.04
N VAL A 118 -11.01 -3.49 8.35
CA VAL A 118 -9.94 -3.88 9.27
C VAL A 118 -10.15 -5.28 9.83
N SER A 119 -9.05 -6.01 10.02
CA SER A 119 -8.99 -7.23 10.83
C SER A 119 -8.41 -6.88 12.21
N GLU A 120 -8.83 -7.60 13.24
CA GLU A 120 -8.29 -7.43 14.57
C GLU A 120 -7.43 -8.64 14.96
N SER A 121 -6.25 -8.36 15.53
CA SER A 121 -5.40 -9.37 16.16
C SER A 121 -5.03 -8.89 17.56
N GLY A 122 -5.62 -9.51 18.55
CA GLY A 122 -5.53 -9.03 19.93
C GLY A 122 -6.25 -7.69 20.09
N ASN A 123 -5.52 -6.64 20.51
CA ASN A 123 -6.07 -5.29 20.72
C ASN A 123 -5.65 -4.28 19.63
N LYS A 124 -5.16 -4.76 18.46
CA LYS A 124 -4.71 -3.88 17.38
C LYS A 124 -5.43 -4.20 16.08
N ALA A 125 -6.09 -3.20 15.52
CA ALA A 125 -6.61 -3.25 14.17
C ALA A 125 -5.46 -3.24 13.14
N TYR A 126 -5.59 -4.02 12.08
CA TYR A 126 -4.64 -4.02 10.95
C TYR A 126 -5.35 -4.45 9.66
N VAL A 127 -4.76 -4.12 8.51
CA VAL A 127 -5.22 -4.61 7.22
C VAL A 127 -4.46 -5.89 6.87
N GLY A 128 -5.18 -7.00 6.71
CA GLY A 128 -4.61 -8.31 6.43
C GLY A 128 -4.17 -8.46 4.98
N TYR A 129 -2.91 -8.82 4.76
CA TYR A 129 -2.35 -9.03 3.43
C TYR A 129 -3.01 -10.20 2.70
N ALA A 130 -3.08 -11.36 3.34
CA ALA A 130 -3.62 -12.56 2.69
C ALA A 130 -5.07 -12.38 2.23
N ILE A 131 -5.93 -11.80 3.07
CA ILE A 131 -7.32 -11.55 2.73
C ILE A 131 -7.45 -10.53 1.59
N THR A 132 -6.67 -9.45 1.62
CA THR A 132 -6.69 -8.40 0.60
C THR A 132 -6.26 -8.94 -0.77
N VAL A 133 -5.12 -9.65 -0.84
CA VAL A 133 -4.62 -10.22 -2.10
C VAL A 133 -5.55 -11.30 -2.65
N ASN A 134 -6.15 -12.14 -1.78
CA ASN A 134 -7.12 -13.15 -2.20
C ASN A 134 -8.40 -12.52 -2.78
N GLN A 135 -8.89 -11.43 -2.17
CA GLN A 135 -10.03 -10.68 -2.71
C GLN A 135 -9.73 -10.06 -4.06
N MET A 136 -8.53 -9.45 -4.22
CA MET A 136 -8.10 -8.90 -5.51
C MET A 136 -8.02 -10.00 -6.59
N LYS A 137 -7.41 -11.14 -6.30
CA LYS A 137 -7.35 -12.29 -7.23
C LYS A 137 -8.74 -12.80 -7.58
N ALA A 138 -9.65 -12.90 -6.61
CA ALA A 138 -11.05 -13.28 -6.86
C ALA A 138 -11.80 -12.26 -7.75
N SER A 139 -11.37 -11.00 -7.73
CA SER A 139 -11.89 -9.94 -8.60
C SER A 139 -11.16 -9.84 -9.95
N GLY A 140 -10.30 -10.79 -10.29
CA GLY A 140 -9.64 -10.88 -11.59
C GLY A 140 -8.29 -10.16 -11.69
N TYR A 141 -7.72 -9.70 -10.57
CA TYR A 141 -6.38 -9.10 -10.58
C TYR A 141 -5.29 -10.18 -10.65
N GLU A 142 -4.24 -9.88 -11.41
CA GLU A 142 -3.00 -10.65 -11.42
C GLU A 142 -2.03 -10.06 -10.40
N CYS A 143 -1.68 -10.83 -9.37
CA CYS A 143 -0.81 -10.38 -8.28
C CYS A 143 0.52 -11.12 -8.30
N THR A 144 1.63 -10.37 -8.26
CA THR A 144 3.02 -10.88 -8.25
C THR A 144 3.76 -10.26 -7.07
N GLU A 145 4.46 -11.09 -6.30
CA GLU A 145 5.36 -10.65 -5.22
C GLU A 145 6.75 -10.38 -5.80
N GLU A 146 7.36 -9.26 -5.39
CA GLU A 146 8.69 -8.78 -5.84
C GLU A 146 9.77 -8.95 -4.76
#